data_c18c50e45ad3f1d3be6eda2cca80a287
#
_entry.id   c18c50e45ad3f1d3be6eda2cca80a287
#
_cell.length_a   1.000
_cell.length_b   1.000
_cell.length_c   1.000
_cell.angle_alpha   90.00
_cell.angle_beta   90.00
_cell.angle_gamma   90.00
#
_symmetry.space_group_name_H-M   'P 1'
#
loop_
_entity.id
_entity.type
_entity.pdbx_description
1 polymer ?
#
loop_
_entity_poly.entity_id
_entity_poly.type
_entity_poly.pdbx_seq_one_letter_code
_entity_poly.pdbx_strand_id
1 'polypeptide(L)'
;MVKKIIFFLISFISFSFSSVTLAEPLEEVSEKYANCLMGQVGPQIKMNKDENDIVEDAFYKCRQEEKEWMGVTDIKKLAGDGYKNISEEQLKLISELQSDIVKKMKINMTEEMLKVIREERKVSTQ
;
A
#
# COMPACT_ATOMS: atom_id res chain seq x y z
N MET A 1 -30.87 -26.25 9.86
CA MET A 1 -30.95 -24.83 9.41
C MET A 1 -29.59 -24.19 9.17
N VAL A 2 -28.60 -24.40 9.99
CA VAL A 2 -27.26 -23.78 9.84
C VAL A 2 -26.51 -24.27 8.60
N LYS A 3 -26.64 -25.52 8.19
CA LYS A 3 -26.00 -26.07 6.98
C LYS A 3 -26.52 -25.48 5.66
N LYS A 4 -27.77 -25.05 5.61
CA LYS A 4 -28.32 -24.38 4.40
C LYS A 4 -27.86 -22.94 4.25
N ILE A 5 -27.58 -22.26 5.35
CA ILE A 5 -27.09 -20.87 5.35
C ILE A 5 -25.62 -20.83 4.91
N ILE A 6 -24.83 -21.82 5.34
CA ILE A 6 -23.42 -21.94 4.95
C ILE A 6 -23.27 -22.22 3.45
N PHE A 7 -24.16 -23.03 2.88
CA PHE A 7 -24.16 -23.31 1.44
C PHE A 7 -24.54 -22.08 0.60
N PHE A 8 -25.42 -21.23 1.12
CA PHE A 8 -25.81 -19.98 0.42
C PHE A 8 -24.69 -18.93 0.47
N LEU A 9 -23.94 -18.86 1.58
CA LEU A 9 -22.80 -17.94 1.72
C LEU A 9 -21.61 -18.35 0.84
N ILE A 10 -21.36 -19.64 0.67
CA ILE A 10 -20.29 -20.16 -0.19
C ILE A 10 -20.61 -19.94 -1.67
N SER A 11 -21.90 -19.99 -2.05
CA SER A 11 -22.34 -19.73 -3.43
C SER A 11 -22.21 -18.25 -3.82
N PHE A 12 -22.28 -17.31 -2.87
CA PHE A 12 -22.14 -15.88 -3.14
C PHE A 12 -20.67 -15.45 -3.29
N ILE A 13 -19.74 -16.17 -2.67
CA ILE A 13 -18.30 -15.87 -2.76
C ILE A 13 -17.72 -16.28 -4.12
N SER A 14 -18.34 -17.28 -4.79
CA SER A 14 -17.85 -17.78 -6.08
C SER A 14 -18.09 -16.83 -7.26
N PHE A 15 -18.92 -15.81 -7.12
CA PHE A 15 -19.27 -14.90 -8.23
C PHE A 15 -18.42 -13.64 -8.31
N SER A 16 -17.62 -13.35 -7.28
CA SER A 16 -16.80 -12.13 -7.21
C SER A 16 -15.40 -12.27 -7.81
N PHE A 17 -15.01 -13.47 -8.23
CA PHE A 17 -13.62 -13.76 -8.63
C PHE A 17 -13.32 -13.62 -10.13
N SER A 18 -14.31 -13.34 -10.97
CA SER A 18 -14.12 -13.45 -12.43
C SER A 18 -13.78 -12.13 -13.15
N SER A 19 -13.57 -11.00 -12.45
CA SER A 19 -13.41 -9.72 -13.13
C SER A 19 -12.19 -8.87 -12.76
N VAL A 20 -11.18 -9.43 -12.04
CA VAL A 20 -10.04 -8.60 -11.57
C VAL A 20 -8.70 -9.26 -11.84
N THR A 21 -8.35 -9.42 -13.12
CA THR A 21 -7.01 -9.87 -13.52
C THR A 21 -5.94 -8.75 -13.47
N LEU A 22 -6.33 -7.48 -13.40
CA LEU A 22 -5.42 -6.32 -13.38
C LEU A 22 -5.13 -5.77 -11.99
N ALA A 23 -5.92 -6.10 -10.96
CA ALA A 23 -5.75 -5.61 -9.59
C ALA A 23 -4.87 -6.52 -8.71
N GLU A 24 -4.69 -7.80 -9.06
CA GLU A 24 -3.85 -8.74 -8.31
C GLU A 24 -2.39 -8.27 -8.15
N PRO A 25 -1.69 -7.80 -9.20
CA PRO A 25 -0.32 -7.32 -9.04
C PRO A 25 -0.20 -6.09 -8.12
N LEU A 26 -1.18 -5.19 -8.16
CA LEU A 26 -1.20 -4.00 -7.30
C LEU A 26 -1.47 -4.36 -5.84
N GLU A 27 -2.40 -5.27 -5.58
CA GLU A 27 -2.71 -5.75 -4.24
C GLU A 27 -1.50 -6.47 -3.62
N GLU A 28 -0.87 -7.37 -4.38
CA GLU A 28 0.31 -8.11 -3.93
C GLU A 28 1.49 -7.19 -3.57
N VAL A 29 1.84 -6.23 -4.44
CA VAL A 29 2.94 -5.30 -4.16
C VAL A 29 2.61 -4.31 -3.05
N SER A 30 1.35 -3.92 -2.91
CA SER A 30 0.88 -3.05 -1.82
C SER A 30 0.97 -3.76 -0.47
N GLU A 31 0.53 -5.01 -0.40
CA GLU A 31 0.65 -5.85 0.79
C GLU A 31 2.12 -6.10 1.16
N LYS A 32 2.95 -6.43 0.20
CA LYS A 32 4.39 -6.64 0.38
C LYS A 32 5.07 -5.39 0.93
N TYR A 33 4.72 -4.21 0.41
CA TYR A 33 5.25 -2.95 0.89
C TYR A 33 4.78 -2.62 2.32
N ALA A 34 3.50 -2.76 2.59
CA ALA A 34 2.94 -2.57 3.94
C ALA A 34 3.56 -3.53 4.96
N ASN A 35 3.71 -4.80 4.62
CA ASN A 35 4.34 -5.82 5.46
C ASN A 35 5.82 -5.51 5.73
N CYS A 36 6.55 -5.00 4.72
CA CYS A 36 7.93 -4.55 4.92
C CYS A 36 7.99 -3.40 5.93
N LEU A 37 7.18 -2.37 5.76
CA LEU A 37 7.14 -1.20 6.66
C LEU A 37 6.83 -1.62 8.10
N MET A 38 5.78 -2.40 8.30
CA MET A 38 5.40 -2.88 9.64
C MET A 38 6.43 -3.83 10.24
N GLY A 39 7.09 -4.64 9.43
CA GLY A 39 8.20 -5.51 9.84
C GLY A 39 9.43 -4.73 10.31
N GLN A 40 9.66 -3.53 9.78
CA GLN A 40 10.73 -2.63 10.24
C GLN A 40 10.34 -1.83 11.48
N VAL A 41 9.10 -1.41 11.58
CA VAL A 41 8.58 -0.64 12.72
C VAL A 41 8.49 -1.50 13.99
N GLY A 42 7.93 -2.70 13.91
CA GLY A 42 7.63 -3.56 15.05
C GLY A 42 8.80 -3.74 16.05
N PRO A 43 9.99 -4.19 15.60
CA PRO A 43 11.13 -4.39 16.51
C PRO A 43 11.64 -3.10 17.16
N GLN A 44 11.40 -1.95 16.57
CA GLN A 44 11.91 -0.65 17.04
C GLN A 44 10.98 0.04 18.05
N ILE A 45 9.74 -0.41 18.18
CA ILE A 45 8.75 0.23 19.06
C ILE A 45 9.23 0.27 20.51
N LYS A 46 9.85 -0.82 20.98
CA LYS A 46 10.37 -0.94 22.35
C LYS A 46 11.74 -0.28 22.57
N MET A 47 12.37 0.17 21.49
CA MET A 47 13.64 0.87 21.58
C MET A 47 13.42 2.32 22.00
N ASN A 48 14.42 2.91 22.68
CA ASN A 48 14.38 4.34 23.04
C ASN A 48 14.74 5.21 21.82
N LYS A 49 13.91 5.15 20.80
CA LYS A 49 14.04 5.94 19.56
C LYS A 49 12.84 6.86 19.40
N ASP A 50 13.07 8.01 18.78
CA ASP A 50 11.99 8.89 18.33
C ASP A 50 11.11 8.19 17.31
N GLU A 51 9.81 8.39 17.40
CA GLU A 51 8.83 7.76 16.52
C GLU A 51 9.00 8.13 15.04
N ASN A 52 9.41 9.37 14.77
CA ASN A 52 9.67 9.82 13.40
C ASN A 52 10.92 9.15 12.82
N ASP A 53 11.96 8.95 13.63
CA ASP A 53 13.17 8.22 13.21
C ASP A 53 12.86 6.76 12.87
N ILE A 54 11.96 6.12 13.62
CA ILE A 54 11.52 4.74 13.33
C ILE A 54 10.80 4.68 11.98
N VAL A 55 9.90 5.62 11.71
CA VAL A 55 9.14 5.69 10.45
C VAL A 55 10.07 5.98 9.27
N GLU A 56 10.98 6.92 9.42
CA GLU A 56 11.96 7.28 8.38
C GLU A 56 12.88 6.10 8.04
N ASP A 57 13.37 5.39 9.03
CA ASP A 57 14.18 4.17 8.87
C ASP A 57 13.41 3.06 8.16
N ALA A 58 12.12 2.87 8.49
CA ALA A 58 11.24 1.92 7.82
C ALA A 58 11.11 2.22 6.31
N PHE A 59 10.84 3.45 5.94
CA PHE A 59 10.78 3.87 4.54
C PHE A 59 12.13 3.66 3.83
N TYR A 60 13.21 3.98 4.47
CA TYR A 60 14.56 3.79 3.91
C TYR A 60 14.85 2.31 3.62
N LYS A 61 14.56 1.41 4.56
CA LYS A 61 14.80 -0.02 4.41
C LYS A 61 13.84 -0.69 3.42
N CYS A 62 12.65 -0.16 3.23
CA CYS A 62 11.64 -0.71 2.31
C CYS A 62 11.61 -0.01 0.94
N ARG A 63 12.70 0.65 0.53
CA ARG A 63 12.79 1.33 -0.77
C ARG A 63 12.63 0.41 -1.97
N GLN A 64 13.01 -0.84 -1.85
CA GLN A 64 12.87 -1.80 -2.94
C GLN A 64 11.39 -2.11 -3.19
N GLU A 65 10.64 -2.37 -2.13
CA GLU A 65 9.20 -2.61 -2.17
C GLU A 65 8.44 -1.37 -2.66
N GLU A 66 8.87 -0.18 -2.26
CA GLU A 66 8.34 1.09 -2.77
C GLU A 66 8.52 1.22 -4.28
N LYS A 67 9.70 0.89 -4.81
CA LYS A 67 9.97 0.90 -6.24
C LYS A 67 9.11 -0.09 -7.01
N GLU A 68 8.93 -1.28 -6.49
CA GLU A 68 8.06 -2.31 -7.08
C GLU A 68 6.61 -1.82 -7.11
N TRP A 69 6.13 -1.23 -6.01
CA TRP A 69 4.80 -0.64 -5.92
C TRP A 69 4.63 0.51 -6.92
N MET A 70 5.57 1.43 -7.00
CA MET A 70 5.56 2.54 -7.96
C MET A 70 5.60 2.03 -9.41
N GLY A 71 6.32 0.95 -9.68
CA GLY A 71 6.40 0.34 -11.00
C GLY A 71 5.06 -0.21 -11.49
N VAL A 72 4.24 -0.78 -10.60
CA VAL A 72 2.90 -1.30 -10.93
C VAL A 72 1.89 -0.16 -11.11
N THR A 73 2.05 0.95 -10.40
CA THR A 73 1.19 2.14 -10.51
C THR A 73 1.62 3.10 -11.63
N ASP A 74 2.67 2.80 -12.37
CA ASP A 74 3.16 3.63 -13.46
C ASP A 74 2.15 3.67 -14.62
N ILE A 75 1.54 4.83 -14.81
CA ILE A 75 0.50 5.07 -15.82
C ILE A 75 1.04 4.85 -17.24
N LYS A 76 2.33 5.11 -17.48
CA LYS A 76 2.97 4.86 -18.77
C LYS A 76 2.96 3.38 -19.14
N LYS A 77 3.22 2.52 -18.17
CA LYS A 77 3.16 1.06 -18.35
C LYS A 77 1.72 0.56 -18.49
N LEU A 78 0.80 1.13 -17.72
CA LEU A 78 -0.62 0.77 -17.76
C LEU A 78 -1.30 1.18 -19.08
N ALA A 79 -0.92 2.34 -19.63
CA ALA A 79 -1.49 2.85 -20.88
C ALA A 79 -0.97 2.09 -22.13
N GLY A 80 0.19 1.42 -22.04
CA GLY A 80 0.78 0.68 -23.16
C GLY A 80 0.92 1.55 -24.42
N ASP A 81 0.39 1.06 -25.57
CA ASP A 81 0.42 1.79 -26.84
C ASP A 81 -0.45 3.06 -26.84
N GLY A 82 -1.46 3.15 -25.98
CA GLY A 82 -2.28 4.34 -25.79
C GLY A 82 -1.48 5.58 -25.32
N TYR A 83 -0.33 5.38 -24.70
CA TYR A 83 0.56 6.44 -24.29
C TYR A 83 1.08 7.29 -25.47
N LYS A 84 1.25 6.71 -26.64
CA LYS A 84 1.74 7.41 -27.85
C LYS A 84 0.74 8.44 -28.38
N ASN A 85 -0.54 8.33 -28.02
CA ASN A 85 -1.62 9.22 -28.46
C ASN A 85 -1.93 10.33 -27.43
N ILE A 86 -1.19 10.38 -26.33
CA ILE A 86 -1.38 11.37 -25.25
C ILE A 86 -0.49 12.59 -25.56
N SER A 87 -1.04 13.81 -25.48
CA SER A 87 -0.27 15.03 -25.66
C SER A 87 0.73 15.27 -24.54
N GLU A 88 1.79 16.04 -24.78
CA GLU A 88 2.78 16.40 -23.76
C GLU A 88 2.15 17.10 -22.55
N GLU A 89 1.15 17.96 -22.78
CA GLU A 89 0.41 18.64 -21.72
C GLU A 89 -0.37 17.66 -20.85
N GLN A 90 -1.04 16.69 -21.46
CA GLN A 90 -1.74 15.62 -20.73
C GLN A 90 -0.77 14.74 -19.93
N LEU A 91 0.39 14.42 -20.51
CA LEU A 91 1.43 13.64 -19.82
C LEU A 91 1.97 14.37 -18.58
N LYS A 92 2.19 15.68 -18.69
CA LYS A 92 2.60 16.50 -17.55
C LYS A 92 1.56 16.47 -16.44
N LEU A 93 0.28 16.66 -16.79
CA LEU A 93 -0.83 16.60 -15.83
C LEU A 93 -0.94 15.24 -15.13
N ILE A 94 -0.81 14.16 -15.89
CA ILE A 94 -0.82 12.79 -15.35
C ILE A 94 0.35 12.56 -14.39
N SER A 95 1.56 13.04 -14.74
CA SER A 95 2.74 12.94 -13.89
C SER A 95 2.59 13.71 -12.58
N GLU A 96 2.01 14.90 -12.63
CA GLU A 96 1.72 15.71 -11.44
C GLU A 96 0.70 15.01 -10.54
N LEU A 97 -0.40 14.48 -11.11
CA LEU A 97 -1.41 13.72 -10.37
C LEU A 97 -0.81 12.46 -9.71
N GLN A 98 0.03 11.72 -10.42
CA GLN A 98 0.69 10.54 -9.88
C GLN A 98 1.61 10.90 -8.71
N SER A 99 2.39 11.97 -8.83
CA SER A 99 3.24 12.49 -7.76
C SER A 99 2.43 12.87 -6.52
N ASP A 100 1.30 13.56 -6.71
CA ASP A 100 0.43 13.95 -5.60
C ASP A 100 -0.23 12.74 -4.90
N ILE A 101 -0.63 11.74 -5.66
CA ILE A 101 -1.20 10.49 -5.11
C ILE A 101 -0.14 9.77 -4.26
N VAL A 102 1.09 9.60 -4.77
CA VAL A 102 2.19 8.96 -4.04
C VAL A 102 2.50 9.72 -2.75
N LYS A 103 2.56 11.05 -2.83
CA LYS A 103 2.80 11.91 -1.66
C LYS A 103 1.72 11.76 -0.58
N LYS A 104 0.45 11.78 -0.98
CA LYS A 104 -0.68 11.58 -0.05
C LYS A 104 -0.66 10.18 0.58
N MET A 105 -0.35 9.17 -0.19
CA MET A 105 -0.22 7.80 0.34
C MET A 105 0.91 7.68 1.34
N LYS A 106 2.06 8.30 1.10
CA LYS A 106 3.17 8.33 2.07
C LYS A 106 2.78 9.04 3.36
N ILE A 107 2.05 10.13 3.28
CA ILE A 107 1.52 10.83 4.45
C ILE A 107 0.60 9.90 5.26
N ASN A 108 -0.33 9.24 4.60
CA ASN A 108 -1.26 8.31 5.26
C ASN A 108 -0.51 7.13 5.90
N MET A 109 0.46 6.54 5.21
CA MET A 109 1.30 5.46 5.75
C MET A 109 2.09 5.92 6.97
N THR A 110 2.63 7.14 6.93
CA THR A 110 3.33 7.76 8.06
C THR A 110 2.41 7.90 9.28
N GLU A 111 1.21 8.43 9.08
CA GLU A 111 0.22 8.58 10.15
C GLU A 111 -0.19 7.24 10.76
N GLU A 112 -0.42 6.23 9.94
CA GLU A 112 -0.76 4.87 10.42
C GLU A 112 0.40 4.24 11.22
N MET A 113 1.63 4.35 10.75
CA MET A 113 2.80 3.84 11.48
C MET A 113 2.99 4.57 12.82
N LEU A 114 2.87 5.89 12.85
CA LEU A 114 2.95 6.69 14.07
C LEU A 114 1.85 6.30 15.07
N LYS A 115 0.64 6.07 14.57
CA LYS A 115 -0.49 5.60 15.38
C LYS A 115 -0.18 4.26 16.04
N VAL A 116 0.30 3.29 15.28
CA VAL A 116 0.69 1.97 15.81
C VAL A 116 1.78 2.09 16.86
N ILE A 117 2.81 2.87 16.60
CA ILE A 117 3.92 3.08 17.56
C ILE A 117 3.38 3.67 18.87
N ARG A 118 2.55 4.68 18.80
CA ARG A 118 1.97 5.35 19.98
C ARG A 118 1.05 4.44 20.78
N GLU A 119 0.19 3.67 20.09
CA GLU A 119 -0.72 2.73 20.74
C GLU A 119 0.04 1.61 21.46
N GLU A 120 1.02 1.00 20.81
CA GLU A 120 1.85 -0.07 21.39
C GLU A 120 2.70 0.45 22.56
N ARG A 121 3.23 1.65 22.47
CA ARG A 121 3.98 2.28 23.58
C ARG A 121 3.11 2.60 24.79
N LYS A 122 1.84 2.97 24.59
CA LYS A 122 0.88 3.16 25.70
C LYS A 122 0.59 1.86 26.43
N VAL A 123 0.38 0.76 25.70
CA VAL A 123 0.13 -0.56 26.29
C VAL A 123 1.33 -1.03 27.10
N SER A 124 2.55 -0.76 26.64
CA SER A 124 3.79 -1.17 27.34
C SER A 124 4.05 -0.40 28.65
N THR A 125 3.43 0.76 28.85
CA THR A 125 3.58 1.58 30.07
C THR A 125 2.49 1.31 31.12
N GLN A 126 1.53 0.50 30.83
CA GLN A 126 0.50 0.03 31.78
C GLN A 126 0.90 -1.32 32.38
#